data_ebe1dbadcb88263287f2957e900c396d
#
_entry.id   ebe1dbadcb88263287f2957e900c396d
#
_cell.length_a   1.000
_cell.length_b   1.000
_cell.length_c   1.000
_cell.angle_alpha   90.00
_cell.angle_beta   90.00
_cell.angle_gamma   90.00
#
_symmetry.space_group_name_H-M   'P 1'
#
loop_
_entity.id
_entity.type
_entity.pdbx_description
1 polymer ?
#
loop_
_entity_poly.entity_id
_entity_poly.type
_entity_poly.pdbx_seq_one_letter_code
_entity_poly.pdbx_strand_id
1 'polypeptide(L)'
;MKDQFRFIKEHVVEAVEQSKPLKIVGGNSKAFLGRGVTGTVVNTSPYSGVISYEPTELYITVRAGTLLSDIKSILTENGQMLAFDPPGVTDKTTIGGVVATGLSGSRRPYSGAVRDYILGIRCINGLGKDLSFGGQVMKNVAGYDLSRLMTGAFGTLGIILDISLKVAPIPEVEISCCQSMTKEKALTKMQRLSSQAIPLSASCYDGEVLYVRLSGNENSVKATSKKIGLDNEAQGQTFWDELRDYKSPIFNTDLNVWRISVPTTSKLEVGEESFLIDWGGGLYWLNSERPAKEIFNLAREAGGSAMLFRGVVQDQELFQPLSKGLLSLHKGLKKAFDPHGILNPGKMYASL
;
A
#
# COMPACT_ATOMS: atom_id res chain seq x y z
N MET A 1 -10.89 21.94 14.62
CA MET A 1 -9.60 21.24 14.43
C MET A 1 -8.91 20.90 15.75
N LYS A 2 -8.68 21.86 16.66
CA LYS A 2 -8.18 21.56 18.04
C LYS A 2 -9.10 20.57 18.75
N ASP A 3 -10.41 20.65 18.51
CA ASP A 3 -11.41 19.76 19.10
C ASP A 3 -11.27 18.31 18.61
N GLN A 4 -10.96 18.08 17.32
CA GLN A 4 -10.78 16.71 16.78
C GLN A 4 -9.50 16.04 17.32
N PHE A 5 -8.39 16.77 17.42
CA PHE A 5 -7.19 16.26 18.06
C PHE A 5 -7.46 15.89 19.52
N ARG A 6 -8.13 16.80 20.25
CA ARG A 6 -8.51 16.58 21.64
C ARG A 6 -9.41 15.35 21.78
N PHE A 7 -10.43 15.24 20.93
CA PHE A 7 -11.33 14.08 20.88
C PHE A 7 -10.56 12.77 20.72
N ILE A 8 -9.65 12.67 19.74
CA ILE A 8 -8.86 11.46 19.50
C ILE A 8 -8.01 11.12 20.73
N LYS A 9 -7.34 12.13 21.32
CA LYS A 9 -6.49 11.94 22.49
C LYS A 9 -7.27 11.50 23.73
N GLU A 10 -8.42 12.12 24.00
CA GLU A 10 -9.29 11.76 25.12
C GLU A 10 -9.78 10.32 25.01
N HIS A 11 -10.17 9.85 23.83
CA HIS A 11 -10.56 8.45 23.61
C HIS A 11 -9.42 7.45 23.89
N VAL A 12 -8.19 7.81 23.56
CA VAL A 12 -7.04 6.94 23.89
C VAL A 12 -6.80 6.91 25.40
N VAL A 13 -6.85 8.05 26.08
CA VAL A 13 -6.68 8.12 27.53
C VAL A 13 -7.77 7.32 28.25
N GLU A 14 -9.03 7.52 27.87
CA GLU A 14 -10.16 6.78 28.42
C GLU A 14 -10.03 5.26 28.17
N ALA A 15 -9.59 4.87 26.98
CA ALA A 15 -9.37 3.46 26.63
C ALA A 15 -8.28 2.83 27.50
N VAL A 16 -7.21 3.57 27.80
CA VAL A 16 -6.16 3.12 28.74
C VAL A 16 -6.74 2.92 30.15
N GLU A 17 -7.48 3.91 30.67
CA GLU A 17 -8.08 3.84 32.00
C GLU A 17 -9.08 2.69 32.15
N GLN A 18 -9.89 2.46 31.10
CA GLN A 18 -10.94 1.44 31.10
C GLN A 18 -10.46 0.08 30.57
N SER A 19 -9.20 -0.02 30.11
CA SER A 19 -8.66 -1.21 29.43
C SER A 19 -9.55 -1.70 28.26
N LYS A 20 -10.13 -0.75 27.50
CA LYS A 20 -11.04 -1.06 26.38
C LYS A 20 -10.33 -0.92 25.04
N PRO A 21 -10.51 -1.88 24.12
CA PRO A 21 -9.97 -1.80 22.77
C PRO A 21 -10.54 -0.61 21.98
N LEU A 22 -9.72 -0.03 21.12
CA LEU A 22 -10.09 0.97 20.13
C LEU A 22 -10.09 0.36 18.72
N LYS A 23 -11.12 0.68 17.95
CA LYS A 23 -11.20 0.43 16.52
C LYS A 23 -10.93 1.73 15.78
N ILE A 24 -9.72 1.87 15.23
CA ILE A 24 -9.30 3.06 14.50
C ILE A 24 -9.80 2.99 13.07
N VAL A 25 -10.54 4.01 12.63
CA VAL A 25 -11.19 4.06 11.32
C VAL A 25 -10.91 5.42 10.66
N GLY A 26 -10.46 5.41 9.42
CA GLY A 26 -10.49 6.57 8.52
C GLY A 26 -11.71 6.49 7.61
N GLY A 27 -11.53 6.61 6.29
CA GLY A 27 -12.62 6.45 5.31
C GLY A 27 -13.17 5.03 5.16
N ASN A 28 -12.69 4.07 5.92
CA ASN A 28 -13.13 2.66 5.98
C ASN A 28 -13.09 1.90 4.63
N SER A 29 -12.48 2.47 3.61
CA SER A 29 -12.42 1.91 2.25
C SER A 29 -11.66 0.58 2.14
N LYS A 30 -10.85 0.25 3.15
CA LYS A 30 -10.02 -0.96 3.21
C LYS A 30 -10.34 -1.82 4.45
N ALA A 31 -11.59 -1.77 4.93
CA ALA A 31 -12.05 -2.54 6.10
C ALA A 31 -11.91 -4.06 5.90
N PHE A 32 -11.96 -4.50 4.65
CA PHE A 32 -11.81 -5.91 4.26
C PHE A 32 -10.40 -6.47 4.51
N LEU A 33 -9.39 -5.61 4.69
CA LEU A 33 -8.02 -6.05 4.97
C LEU A 33 -7.84 -6.41 6.44
N GLY A 34 -7.22 -7.54 6.68
CA GLY A 34 -6.89 -8.04 8.01
C GLY A 34 -8.13 -8.46 8.81
N ARG A 35 -7.93 -8.76 10.08
CA ARG A 35 -8.99 -9.25 10.98
C ARG A 35 -9.95 -8.14 11.38
N GLY A 36 -11.18 -8.51 11.68
CA GLY A 36 -12.14 -7.61 12.34
C GLY A 36 -11.62 -7.18 13.72
N VAL A 37 -11.82 -5.91 14.05
CA VAL A 37 -11.51 -5.37 15.39
C VAL A 37 -12.81 -5.00 16.07
N THR A 38 -12.98 -5.47 17.29
CA THR A 38 -14.08 -5.06 18.20
C THR A 38 -13.54 -4.05 19.19
N GLY A 39 -14.25 -2.94 19.38
CA GLY A 39 -13.83 -1.88 20.31
C GLY A 39 -14.54 -0.56 20.03
N THR A 40 -14.25 0.45 20.86
CA THR A 40 -14.75 1.81 20.68
C THR A 40 -14.19 2.40 19.37
N VAL A 41 -15.07 2.91 18.51
CA VAL A 41 -14.67 3.46 17.22
C VAL A 41 -14.05 4.84 17.38
N VAL A 42 -12.81 4.99 16.95
CA VAL A 42 -12.14 6.29 16.80
C VAL A 42 -12.05 6.63 15.32
N ASN A 43 -12.92 7.54 14.88
CA ASN A 43 -12.96 7.99 13.49
C ASN A 43 -12.02 9.17 13.29
N THR A 44 -11.00 8.98 12.43
CA THR A 44 -10.00 10.00 12.09
C THR A 44 -10.38 10.83 10.85
N SER A 45 -11.44 10.47 10.11
CA SER A 45 -11.85 11.19 8.89
C SER A 45 -12.13 12.70 9.13
N PRO A 46 -12.73 13.12 10.27
CA PRO A 46 -12.95 14.55 10.50
C PRO A 46 -11.66 15.35 10.75
N TYR A 47 -10.54 14.66 11.06
CA TYR A 47 -9.23 15.31 11.21
C TYR A 47 -8.55 15.42 9.84
N SER A 48 -9.00 16.37 9.02
CA SER A 48 -8.65 16.52 7.60
C SER A 48 -8.11 17.90 7.25
N GLY A 49 -7.56 18.03 6.05
CA GLY A 49 -7.06 19.27 5.44
C GLY A 49 -5.54 19.29 5.27
N VAL A 50 -5.08 20.16 4.37
CA VAL A 50 -3.67 20.43 4.12
C VAL A 50 -3.12 21.31 5.24
N ILE A 51 -1.93 20.95 5.73
CA ILE A 51 -1.18 21.73 6.75
C ILE A 51 -0.18 22.64 6.05
N SER A 52 0.61 22.09 5.13
CA SER A 52 1.52 22.84 4.27
C SER A 52 1.71 22.12 2.94
N TYR A 53 1.96 22.89 1.89
CA TYR A 53 2.32 22.37 0.59
C TYR A 53 3.33 23.30 -0.05
N GLU A 54 4.51 22.75 -0.36
CA GLU A 54 5.62 23.47 -0.96
C GLU A 54 5.97 22.78 -2.30
N PRO A 55 5.35 23.21 -3.41
CA PRO A 55 5.56 22.57 -4.72
C PRO A 55 7.02 22.56 -5.18
N THR A 56 7.78 23.62 -4.88
CA THR A 56 9.20 23.73 -5.24
C THR A 56 10.10 22.78 -4.45
N GLU A 57 9.72 22.47 -3.21
CA GLU A 57 10.42 21.55 -2.32
C GLU A 57 9.91 20.11 -2.45
N LEU A 58 8.92 19.87 -3.31
CA LEU A 58 8.35 18.57 -3.62
C LEU A 58 7.83 17.82 -2.38
N TYR A 59 7.15 18.51 -1.46
CA TYR A 59 6.46 17.87 -0.35
C TYR A 59 5.10 18.50 -0.03
N ILE A 60 4.23 17.67 0.54
CA ILE A 60 2.95 18.08 1.11
C ILE A 60 2.79 17.48 2.51
N THR A 61 2.30 18.29 3.46
CA THR A 61 1.92 17.83 4.79
C THR A 61 0.41 17.94 4.95
N VAL A 62 -0.21 16.82 5.29
CA VAL A 62 -1.66 16.69 5.37
C VAL A 62 -2.10 15.98 6.64
N ARG A 63 -3.31 16.22 7.09
CA ARG A 63 -3.95 15.47 8.17
C ARG A 63 -4.43 14.11 7.66
N ALA A 64 -4.41 13.11 8.52
CA ALA A 64 -4.70 11.71 8.16
C ALA A 64 -6.11 11.48 7.58
N GLY A 65 -7.09 12.30 7.98
CA GLY A 65 -8.46 12.23 7.46
C GLY A 65 -8.66 12.88 6.09
N THR A 66 -7.65 13.54 5.52
CA THR A 66 -7.75 14.18 4.20
C THR A 66 -8.03 13.13 3.14
N LEU A 67 -9.00 13.39 2.27
CA LEU A 67 -9.36 12.49 1.18
C LEU A 67 -8.20 12.39 0.17
N LEU A 68 -7.98 11.19 -0.33
CA LEU A 68 -6.96 10.95 -1.35
C LEU A 68 -7.28 11.70 -2.65
N SER A 69 -8.57 11.83 -3.00
CA SER A 69 -9.05 12.63 -4.14
C SER A 69 -8.62 14.09 -4.04
N ASP A 70 -8.81 14.71 -2.87
CA ASP A 70 -8.48 16.12 -2.66
C ASP A 70 -6.98 16.36 -2.79
N ILE A 71 -6.16 15.46 -2.23
CA ILE A 71 -4.70 15.53 -2.36
C ILE A 71 -4.30 15.40 -3.84
N LYS A 72 -4.87 14.42 -4.57
CA LYS A 72 -4.59 14.24 -5.99
C LYS A 72 -4.95 15.49 -6.81
N SER A 73 -6.09 16.12 -6.54
CA SER A 73 -6.51 17.36 -7.22
C SER A 73 -5.50 18.49 -6.99
N ILE A 74 -5.16 18.76 -5.72
CA ILE A 74 -4.20 19.83 -5.35
C ILE A 74 -2.83 19.57 -6.02
N LEU A 75 -2.36 18.34 -6.05
CA LEU A 75 -1.08 18.01 -6.68
C LEU A 75 -1.14 18.17 -8.20
N THR A 76 -2.23 17.70 -8.82
CA THR A 76 -2.41 17.81 -10.29
C THR A 76 -2.44 19.26 -10.78
N GLU A 77 -3.09 20.17 -10.04
CA GLU A 77 -3.10 21.61 -10.33
C GLU A 77 -1.68 22.22 -10.35
N ASN A 78 -0.73 21.59 -9.67
CA ASN A 78 0.68 22.00 -9.64
C ASN A 78 1.60 21.09 -10.47
N GLY A 79 1.04 20.27 -11.37
CA GLY A 79 1.82 19.36 -12.20
C GLY A 79 2.55 18.26 -11.43
N GLN A 80 2.01 17.87 -10.25
CA GLN A 80 2.62 16.89 -9.36
C GLN A 80 1.70 15.70 -9.07
N MET A 81 2.28 14.63 -8.55
CA MET A 81 1.56 13.39 -8.23
C MET A 81 2.16 12.64 -7.04
N LEU A 82 1.40 11.69 -6.49
CA LEU A 82 1.89 10.66 -5.59
C LEU A 82 2.40 9.47 -6.42
N ALA A 83 3.72 9.42 -6.66
CA ALA A 83 4.30 8.46 -7.60
C ALA A 83 4.27 7.00 -7.15
N PHE A 84 3.97 6.71 -5.86
CA PHE A 84 3.74 5.34 -5.38
C PHE A 84 2.37 4.77 -5.76
N ASP A 85 1.58 5.53 -6.51
CA ASP A 85 0.32 5.12 -7.14
C ASP A 85 -0.70 4.53 -6.12
N PRO A 86 -1.14 5.36 -5.12
CA PRO A 86 -1.97 4.88 -4.03
C PRO A 86 -3.36 4.45 -4.50
N PRO A 87 -3.87 3.26 -4.05
CA PRO A 87 -5.21 2.80 -4.40
C PRO A 87 -6.31 3.67 -3.78
N GLY A 88 -7.20 4.17 -4.64
CA GLY A 88 -8.40 4.94 -4.29
C GLY A 88 -9.66 4.09 -4.30
N VAL A 89 -9.71 3.05 -3.45
CA VAL A 89 -10.75 2.00 -3.47
C VAL A 89 -12.18 2.55 -3.45
N THR A 90 -12.41 3.66 -2.75
CA THR A 90 -13.67 4.42 -2.74
C THR A 90 -13.38 5.91 -2.67
N ASP A 91 -14.41 6.73 -2.92
CA ASP A 91 -14.39 8.19 -2.73
C ASP A 91 -14.07 8.63 -1.28
N LYS A 92 -14.28 7.76 -0.30
CA LYS A 92 -13.97 7.99 1.12
C LYS A 92 -12.55 7.61 1.51
N THR A 93 -11.70 7.19 0.56
CA THR A 93 -10.31 6.81 0.87
C THR A 93 -9.55 7.99 1.44
N THR A 94 -9.03 7.86 2.67
CA THR A 94 -8.19 8.86 3.34
C THR A 94 -6.71 8.52 3.24
N ILE A 95 -5.85 9.54 3.29
CA ILE A 95 -4.40 9.36 3.24
C ILE A 95 -3.87 8.59 4.45
N GLY A 96 -4.45 8.79 5.62
CA GLY A 96 -4.12 8.01 6.83
C GLY A 96 -4.38 6.51 6.63
N GLY A 97 -5.50 6.15 5.96
CA GLY A 97 -5.80 4.77 5.60
C GLY A 97 -4.87 4.20 4.52
N VAL A 98 -4.38 5.02 3.59
CA VAL A 98 -3.36 4.64 2.60
C VAL A 98 -2.04 4.31 3.30
N VAL A 99 -1.56 5.18 4.17
CA VAL A 99 -0.31 4.98 4.92
C VAL A 99 -0.44 3.81 5.89
N ALA A 100 -1.54 3.73 6.64
CA ALA A 100 -1.75 2.65 7.62
C ALA A 100 -1.77 1.26 6.99
N THR A 101 -2.27 1.11 5.75
CA THR A 101 -2.29 -0.18 5.04
C THR A 101 -1.03 -0.46 4.23
N GLY A 102 -0.23 0.57 3.91
CA GLY A 102 1.04 0.43 3.20
C GLY A 102 0.92 -0.05 1.74
N LEU A 103 -0.28 0.05 1.16
CA LEU A 103 -0.52 -0.40 -0.22
C LEU A 103 -0.01 0.62 -1.24
N SER A 104 0.55 0.10 -2.33
CA SER A 104 1.04 0.87 -3.49
C SER A 104 0.61 0.18 -4.77
N GLY A 105 0.41 0.95 -5.84
CA GLY A 105 0.04 0.43 -7.15
C GLY A 105 1.20 -0.13 -7.95
N SER A 106 0.99 -0.32 -9.25
CA SER A 106 1.91 -0.99 -10.16
C SER A 106 3.22 -0.24 -10.40
N ARG A 107 3.29 1.07 -10.07
CA ARG A 107 4.53 1.86 -10.12
C ARG A 107 5.56 1.48 -9.06
N ARG A 108 5.16 0.75 -8.01
CA ARG A 108 6.00 0.50 -6.84
C ARG A 108 7.42 0.00 -7.14
N PRO A 109 7.68 -0.96 -8.06
CA PRO A 109 9.02 -1.44 -8.34
C PRO A 109 9.94 -0.38 -8.95
N TYR A 110 9.35 0.63 -9.61
CA TYR A 110 10.06 1.61 -10.41
C TYR A 110 10.16 2.98 -9.73
N SER A 111 9.19 3.32 -8.88
CA SER A 111 9.13 4.61 -8.19
C SER A 111 9.28 4.51 -6.66
N GLY A 112 9.19 3.32 -6.09
CA GLY A 112 9.21 3.10 -4.64
C GLY A 112 7.81 2.88 -4.03
N ALA A 113 7.78 2.34 -2.81
CA ALA A 113 6.57 2.10 -2.04
C ALA A 113 6.14 3.37 -1.27
N VAL A 114 4.88 3.40 -0.79
CA VAL A 114 4.39 4.53 0.03
C VAL A 114 5.34 4.90 1.17
N ARG A 115 5.95 3.92 1.86
CA ARG A 115 6.91 4.18 2.94
C ARG A 115 8.14 4.98 2.51
N ASP A 116 8.53 4.90 1.23
CA ASP A 116 9.69 5.59 0.68
C ASP A 116 9.39 7.08 0.40
N TYR A 117 8.10 7.44 0.43
CA TYR A 117 7.60 8.81 0.28
C TYR A 117 7.27 9.49 1.61
N ILE A 118 7.28 8.75 2.72
CA ILE A 118 7.05 9.34 4.05
C ILE A 118 8.30 10.10 4.48
N LEU A 119 8.15 11.40 4.72
CA LEU A 119 9.16 12.28 5.29
C LEU A 119 9.00 12.40 6.79
N GLY A 120 7.75 12.45 7.28
CA GLY A 120 7.45 12.54 8.69
C GLY A 120 6.03 12.11 9.01
N ILE A 121 5.84 11.65 10.25
CA ILE A 121 4.52 11.30 10.81
C ILE A 121 4.39 11.85 12.22
N ARG A 122 3.22 12.43 12.52
CA ARG A 122 2.74 12.70 13.86
C ARG A 122 1.65 11.71 14.22
N CYS A 123 1.70 11.13 15.41
CA CYS A 123 0.72 10.14 15.85
C CYS A 123 0.48 10.21 17.36
N ILE A 124 -0.64 9.62 17.82
CA ILE A 124 -0.90 9.32 19.22
C ILE A 124 -0.65 7.84 19.44
N ASN A 125 0.23 7.49 20.37
CA ASN A 125 0.50 6.11 20.75
C ASN A 125 -0.53 5.57 21.78
N GLY A 126 -0.44 4.29 22.14
CA GLY A 126 -1.31 3.65 23.12
C GLY A 126 -1.16 4.10 24.58
N LEU A 127 -0.33 5.11 24.84
CA LEU A 127 -0.22 5.83 26.12
C LEU A 127 -0.85 7.22 26.04
N GLY A 128 -1.51 7.59 24.95
CA GLY A 128 -2.05 8.94 24.74
C GLY A 128 -0.97 10.02 24.52
N LYS A 129 0.30 9.61 24.26
CA LYS A 129 1.39 10.53 23.97
C LYS A 129 1.34 10.97 22.52
N ASP A 130 1.46 12.27 22.30
CA ASP A 130 1.61 12.91 21.00
C ASP A 130 3.08 12.84 20.58
N LEU A 131 3.37 12.13 19.53
CA LEU A 131 4.71 11.82 19.05
C LEU A 131 4.88 12.28 17.60
N SER A 132 6.03 12.89 17.30
CA SER A 132 6.41 13.27 15.93
C SER A 132 7.72 12.60 15.55
N PHE A 133 7.76 12.01 14.37
CA PHE A 133 8.91 11.31 13.82
C PHE A 133 9.22 11.84 12.43
N GLY A 134 10.51 12.02 12.10
CA GLY A 134 10.93 12.63 10.84
C GLY A 134 10.62 14.13 10.80
N GLY A 135 10.45 14.68 9.60
CA GLY A 135 10.21 16.11 9.37
C GLY A 135 9.67 16.38 7.98
N GLN A 136 10.03 17.53 7.42
CA GLN A 136 9.69 17.96 6.06
C GLN A 136 10.90 17.89 5.12
N VAL A 137 12.06 17.52 5.64
CA VAL A 137 13.32 17.48 4.88
C VAL A 137 13.57 16.10 4.27
N MET A 138 14.08 16.07 3.04
CA MET A 138 14.33 14.82 2.31
C MET A 138 15.42 13.94 2.92
N LYS A 139 16.31 14.50 3.75
CA LYS A 139 17.40 13.77 4.39
C LYS A 139 17.28 13.85 5.91
N ASN A 140 16.76 12.78 6.51
CA ASN A 140 16.88 12.58 7.96
C ASN A 140 18.27 11.96 8.23
N VAL A 141 19.09 12.67 9.00
CA VAL A 141 20.48 12.26 9.30
C VAL A 141 20.69 11.79 10.74
N ALA A 142 19.66 11.87 11.57
CA ALA A 142 19.76 11.53 13.00
C ALA A 142 18.53 10.76 13.46
N GLY A 143 18.74 9.69 14.23
CA GLY A 143 17.71 8.89 14.86
C GLY A 143 17.17 7.74 13.98
N TYR A 144 16.31 6.92 14.61
CA TYR A 144 15.64 5.81 13.93
C TYR A 144 14.50 6.33 13.05
N ASP A 145 14.29 5.70 11.88
CA ASP A 145 13.22 6.04 10.95
C ASP A 145 11.87 5.42 11.40
N LEU A 146 11.34 5.97 12.49
CA LEU A 146 10.05 5.54 13.04
C LEU A 146 8.86 6.01 12.20
N SER A 147 9.05 7.02 11.34
CA SER A 147 8.00 7.47 10.42
C SER A 147 7.61 6.36 9.44
N ARG A 148 8.59 5.64 8.91
CA ARG A 148 8.34 4.49 8.01
C ARG A 148 7.76 3.28 8.73
N LEU A 149 8.01 3.13 10.04
CA LEU A 149 7.46 2.02 10.84
C LEU A 149 5.93 2.07 10.92
N MET A 150 5.33 3.28 10.91
CA MET A 150 3.88 3.45 10.95
C MET A 150 3.19 3.02 9.64
N THR A 151 3.94 2.94 8.53
CA THR A 151 3.43 2.54 7.23
C THR A 151 3.21 1.02 7.19
N GLY A 152 1.97 0.62 6.94
CA GLY A 152 1.59 -0.79 6.95
C GLY A 152 1.40 -1.38 8.35
N ALA A 153 1.36 -0.54 9.40
CA ALA A 153 1.11 -0.99 10.77
C ALA A 153 -0.38 -1.16 11.10
N PHE A 154 -1.29 -0.86 10.19
CA PHE A 154 -2.75 -1.01 10.35
C PHE A 154 -3.31 -0.31 11.60
N GLY A 155 -2.66 0.77 12.06
CA GLY A 155 -3.07 1.48 13.27
C GLY A 155 -2.79 0.73 14.57
N THR A 156 -2.02 -0.36 14.54
CA THR A 156 -1.71 -1.17 15.74
C THR A 156 -0.64 -0.55 16.63
N LEU A 157 0.14 0.40 16.12
CA LEU A 157 1.23 1.08 16.85
C LEU A 157 0.88 2.53 17.24
N GLY A 158 -0.11 3.12 16.59
CA GLY A 158 -0.50 4.51 16.84
C GLY A 158 -1.61 4.97 15.93
N ILE A 159 -2.31 6.02 16.35
CA ILE A 159 -3.30 6.74 15.54
C ILE A 159 -2.55 7.83 14.78
N ILE A 160 -2.44 7.69 13.48
CA ILE A 160 -1.77 8.66 12.60
C ILE A 160 -2.60 9.95 12.58
N LEU A 161 -1.94 11.09 12.80
CA LEU A 161 -2.52 12.42 12.77
C LEU A 161 -2.07 13.19 11.53
N ASP A 162 -0.79 13.54 11.44
CA ASP A 162 -0.24 14.34 10.35
C ASP A 162 0.78 13.50 9.58
N ILE A 163 0.84 13.70 8.27
CA ILE A 163 1.70 12.97 7.36
C ILE A 163 2.39 13.96 6.43
N SER A 164 3.72 13.98 6.44
CA SER A 164 4.52 14.69 5.43
C SER A 164 4.95 13.70 4.36
N LEU A 165 4.58 14.00 3.12
CA LEU A 165 4.79 13.14 1.95
C LEU A 165 5.67 13.86 0.93
N LYS A 166 6.66 13.15 0.41
CA LYS A 166 7.32 13.54 -0.83
C LYS A 166 6.34 13.37 -1.98
N VAL A 167 6.37 14.33 -2.92
CA VAL A 167 5.62 14.27 -4.18
C VAL A 167 6.60 14.24 -5.36
N ALA A 168 6.11 13.96 -6.55
CA ALA A 168 6.91 13.93 -7.78
C ALA A 168 6.21 14.71 -8.89
N PRO A 169 6.95 15.26 -9.85
CA PRO A 169 6.36 15.83 -11.06
C PRO A 169 5.56 14.78 -11.83
N ILE A 170 4.47 15.22 -12.46
CA ILE A 170 3.76 14.39 -13.45
C ILE A 170 4.68 14.22 -14.66
N PRO A 171 4.83 13.00 -15.22
CA PRO A 171 5.63 12.77 -16.41
C PRO A 171 5.04 13.50 -17.63
N GLU A 172 5.90 13.89 -18.57
CA GLU A 172 5.48 14.59 -19.82
C GLU A 172 4.51 13.73 -20.63
N VAL A 173 4.76 12.41 -20.68
CA VAL A 173 3.90 11.45 -21.40
C VAL A 173 3.91 10.08 -20.74
N GLU A 174 2.77 9.41 -20.85
CA GLU A 174 2.62 7.98 -20.55
C GLU A 174 2.09 7.26 -21.78
N ILE A 175 2.70 6.11 -22.11
CA ILE A 175 2.24 5.21 -23.16
C ILE A 175 2.11 3.82 -22.56
N SER A 176 0.96 3.20 -22.80
CA SER A 176 0.74 1.79 -22.50
C SER A 176 0.87 0.96 -23.77
N CYS A 177 1.54 -0.18 -23.64
CA CYS A 177 1.68 -1.16 -24.72
C CYS A 177 1.25 -2.52 -24.20
N CYS A 178 0.70 -3.37 -25.09
CA CYS A 178 0.27 -4.71 -24.73
C CYS A 178 0.59 -5.74 -25.80
N GLN A 179 0.56 -7.02 -25.42
CA GLN A 179 0.64 -8.15 -26.34
C GLN A 179 0.17 -9.43 -25.66
N SER A 180 -0.63 -10.23 -26.37
CA SER A 180 -0.99 -11.59 -25.93
C SER A 180 0.21 -12.52 -25.99
N MET A 181 0.45 -13.27 -24.90
CA MET A 181 1.53 -14.25 -24.81
C MET A 181 1.32 -15.23 -23.66
N THR A 182 2.13 -16.29 -23.60
CA THR A 182 2.10 -17.21 -22.46
C THR A 182 2.75 -16.61 -21.22
N LYS A 183 2.42 -17.12 -20.03
CA LYS A 183 2.98 -16.71 -18.73
C LYS A 183 4.52 -16.68 -18.74
N GLU A 184 5.16 -17.71 -19.28
CA GLU A 184 6.62 -17.84 -19.31
C GLU A 184 7.27 -16.74 -20.17
N LYS A 185 6.65 -16.45 -21.33
CA LYS A 185 7.11 -15.35 -22.22
C LYS A 185 6.90 -14.00 -21.55
N ALA A 186 5.75 -13.80 -20.88
CA ALA A 186 5.45 -12.56 -20.15
C ALA A 186 6.46 -12.30 -19.02
N LEU A 187 6.72 -13.29 -18.17
CA LEU A 187 7.71 -13.16 -17.08
C LEU A 187 9.11 -12.88 -17.63
N THR A 188 9.54 -13.61 -18.68
CA THR A 188 10.84 -13.38 -19.33
C THR A 188 10.92 -11.96 -19.91
N LYS A 189 9.84 -11.48 -20.53
CA LYS A 189 9.77 -10.12 -21.10
C LYS A 189 9.80 -9.06 -20.00
N MET A 190 9.04 -9.22 -18.90
CA MET A 190 9.06 -8.33 -17.74
C MET A 190 10.46 -8.21 -17.15
N GLN A 191 11.14 -9.33 -16.90
CA GLN A 191 12.51 -9.34 -16.34
C GLN A 191 13.48 -8.65 -17.29
N ARG A 192 13.39 -8.93 -18.59
CA ARG A 192 14.23 -8.28 -19.61
C ARG A 192 14.01 -6.76 -19.65
N LEU A 193 12.75 -6.30 -19.62
CA LEU A 193 12.43 -4.87 -19.62
C LEU A 193 12.94 -4.19 -18.33
N SER A 194 12.75 -4.82 -17.18
CA SER A 194 13.19 -4.29 -15.87
C SER A 194 14.74 -4.20 -15.75
N SER A 195 15.50 -4.96 -16.54
CA SER A 195 16.96 -4.90 -16.56
C SER A 195 17.54 -3.86 -17.52
N GLN A 196 16.70 -3.16 -18.28
CA GLN A 196 17.12 -2.16 -19.26
C GLN A 196 16.95 -0.74 -18.71
N ALA A 197 17.79 0.18 -19.16
CA ALA A 197 17.67 1.61 -18.87
C ALA A 197 16.57 2.25 -19.76
N ILE A 198 15.31 1.92 -19.49
CA ILE A 198 14.13 2.41 -20.20
C ILE A 198 13.16 3.08 -19.22
N PRO A 199 12.28 3.99 -19.67
CA PRO A 199 11.32 4.68 -18.80
C PRO A 199 10.12 3.78 -18.41
N LEU A 200 10.41 2.59 -17.88
CA LEU A 200 9.42 1.62 -17.42
C LEU A 200 8.77 2.09 -16.12
N SER A 201 7.46 2.15 -16.07
CA SER A 201 6.71 2.59 -14.88
C SER A 201 5.72 1.56 -14.33
N ALA A 202 5.35 0.57 -15.13
CA ALA A 202 4.55 -0.58 -14.70
C ALA A 202 4.68 -1.73 -15.68
N SER A 203 4.48 -2.96 -15.20
CA SER A 203 4.25 -4.13 -16.06
C SER A 203 3.35 -5.12 -15.33
N CYS A 204 2.33 -5.60 -16.04
CA CYS A 204 1.30 -6.50 -15.52
C CYS A 204 0.94 -7.56 -16.57
N TYR A 205 0.71 -8.78 -16.12
CA TYR A 205 0.21 -9.88 -16.95
C TYR A 205 -1.08 -10.42 -16.33
N ASP A 206 -2.18 -10.39 -17.06
CA ASP A 206 -3.51 -10.73 -16.56
C ASP A 206 -3.90 -12.21 -16.73
N GLY A 207 -3.00 -13.03 -17.26
CA GLY A 207 -3.21 -14.42 -17.60
C GLY A 207 -3.18 -14.69 -19.12
N GLU A 208 -3.41 -13.66 -19.93
CA GLU A 208 -3.45 -13.74 -21.40
C GLU A 208 -2.59 -12.66 -22.07
N VAL A 209 -2.63 -11.43 -21.52
CA VAL A 209 -2.02 -10.24 -22.11
C VAL A 209 -0.99 -9.65 -21.16
N LEU A 210 0.19 -9.35 -21.68
CA LEU A 210 1.19 -8.53 -21.00
C LEU A 210 0.92 -7.06 -21.31
N TYR A 211 0.71 -6.26 -20.27
CA TYR A 211 0.63 -4.80 -20.31
C TYR A 211 1.92 -4.20 -19.77
N VAL A 212 2.41 -3.17 -20.45
CA VAL A 212 3.60 -2.42 -20.08
C VAL A 212 3.31 -0.94 -20.17
N ARG A 213 3.61 -0.19 -19.10
CA ARG A 213 3.49 1.28 -19.08
C ARG A 213 4.86 1.92 -19.08
N LEU A 214 5.08 2.81 -20.03
CA LEU A 214 6.23 3.67 -20.14
C LEU A 214 5.84 5.09 -19.72
N SER A 215 6.67 5.78 -18.95
CA SER A 215 6.32 7.06 -18.35
C SER A 215 7.56 7.92 -18.15
N GLY A 216 7.56 9.14 -18.65
CA GLY A 216 8.71 10.06 -18.53
C GLY A 216 8.78 11.10 -19.62
N ASN A 217 10.00 11.41 -20.07
CA ASN A 217 10.23 12.35 -21.18
C ASN A 217 9.67 11.81 -22.51
N GLU A 218 9.03 12.66 -23.27
CA GLU A 218 8.30 12.32 -24.49
C GLU A 218 9.16 11.57 -25.51
N ASN A 219 10.37 12.06 -25.79
CA ASN A 219 11.26 11.43 -26.77
C ASN A 219 11.71 10.04 -26.34
N SER A 220 12.06 9.87 -25.06
CA SER A 220 12.48 8.59 -24.50
C SER A 220 11.35 7.56 -24.53
N VAL A 221 10.15 7.96 -24.13
CA VAL A 221 8.96 7.10 -24.11
C VAL A 221 8.57 6.67 -25.51
N LYS A 222 8.47 7.61 -26.47
CA LYS A 222 8.14 7.30 -27.87
C LYS A 222 9.19 6.43 -28.56
N ALA A 223 10.47 6.66 -28.30
CA ALA A 223 11.53 5.82 -28.85
C ALA A 223 11.50 4.40 -28.26
N THR A 224 11.22 4.28 -26.97
CA THR A 224 11.13 2.98 -26.28
C THR A 224 9.90 2.21 -26.75
N SER A 225 8.72 2.84 -26.85
CA SER A 225 7.49 2.15 -27.28
C SER A 225 7.65 1.45 -28.64
N LYS A 226 8.38 2.09 -29.59
CA LYS A 226 8.70 1.48 -30.89
C LYS A 226 9.67 0.29 -30.81
N LYS A 227 10.55 0.27 -29.79
CA LYS A 227 11.62 -0.74 -29.67
C LYS A 227 11.22 -1.98 -28.90
N ILE A 228 10.26 -1.88 -27.97
CA ILE A 228 9.90 -2.99 -27.09
C ILE A 228 9.12 -4.10 -27.80
N GLY A 229 8.61 -3.84 -29.03
CA GLY A 229 7.90 -4.83 -29.85
C GLY A 229 6.59 -5.27 -29.20
N LEU A 230 5.81 -4.31 -28.71
CA LEU A 230 4.45 -4.45 -28.17
C LEU A 230 3.56 -3.44 -28.89
N ASP A 231 2.28 -3.76 -29.01
CA ASP A 231 1.30 -2.87 -29.63
C ASP A 231 0.87 -1.77 -28.64
N ASN A 232 0.54 -0.58 -29.15
CA ASN A 232 0.02 0.48 -28.30
C ASN A 232 -1.39 0.16 -27.83
N GLU A 233 -1.63 0.37 -26.51
CA GLU A 233 -2.93 0.14 -25.87
C GLU A 233 -3.66 1.48 -25.64
N ALA A 234 -4.71 1.71 -26.40
CA ALA A 234 -5.48 2.96 -26.32
C ALA A 234 -6.23 3.13 -25.00
N GLN A 235 -6.63 2.05 -24.35
CA GLN A 235 -7.33 2.05 -23.05
C GLN A 235 -6.40 1.77 -21.87
N GLY A 236 -5.10 1.91 -22.07
CA GLY A 236 -4.11 1.59 -21.05
C GLY A 236 -4.30 2.33 -19.74
N GLN A 237 -4.70 3.61 -19.76
CA GLN A 237 -4.97 4.36 -18.54
C GLN A 237 -6.12 3.75 -17.72
N THR A 238 -7.20 3.37 -18.36
CA THR A 238 -8.35 2.70 -17.72
C THR A 238 -7.90 1.39 -17.07
N PHE A 239 -7.12 0.56 -17.78
CA PHE A 239 -6.56 -0.68 -17.23
C PHE A 239 -5.77 -0.44 -15.93
N TRP A 240 -4.85 0.54 -15.93
CA TRP A 240 -4.03 0.83 -14.74
C TRP A 240 -4.84 1.41 -13.60
N ASP A 241 -5.85 2.23 -13.88
CA ASP A 241 -6.74 2.80 -12.87
C ASP A 241 -7.62 1.71 -12.21
N GLU A 242 -8.16 0.80 -13.00
CA GLU A 242 -8.94 -0.34 -12.49
C GLU A 242 -8.07 -1.30 -11.68
N LEU A 243 -6.86 -1.59 -12.13
CA LEU A 243 -5.91 -2.44 -11.39
C LEU A 243 -5.52 -1.80 -10.07
N ARG A 244 -5.15 -0.51 -10.08
CA ARG A 244 -4.80 0.26 -8.88
C ARG A 244 -5.91 0.27 -7.86
N ASP A 245 -7.15 0.46 -8.28
CA ASP A 245 -8.31 0.64 -7.40
C ASP A 245 -9.05 -0.68 -7.10
N TYR A 246 -8.44 -1.82 -7.48
CA TYR A 246 -8.97 -3.18 -7.25
C TYR A 246 -10.35 -3.41 -7.87
N LYS A 247 -10.55 -2.90 -9.09
CA LYS A 247 -11.76 -3.04 -9.91
C LYS A 247 -11.59 -4.03 -11.07
N SER A 248 -10.35 -4.44 -11.37
CA SER A 248 -10.07 -5.44 -12.41
C SER A 248 -10.77 -6.78 -12.10
N PRO A 249 -11.08 -7.59 -13.12
CA PRO A 249 -11.86 -8.84 -12.97
C PRO A 249 -11.34 -9.79 -11.88
N ILE A 250 -10.02 -9.87 -11.69
CA ILE A 250 -9.39 -10.70 -10.65
C ILE A 250 -9.88 -10.38 -9.23
N PHE A 251 -10.37 -9.17 -8.99
CA PHE A 251 -10.89 -8.73 -7.69
C PHE A 251 -12.42 -8.84 -7.58
N ASN A 252 -13.11 -9.12 -8.69
CA ASN A 252 -14.56 -9.26 -8.74
C ASN A 252 -14.93 -10.74 -8.78
N THR A 253 -14.76 -11.41 -7.65
CA THR A 253 -14.94 -12.86 -7.51
C THR A 253 -15.48 -13.19 -6.13
N ASP A 254 -16.18 -14.32 -6.02
CA ASP A 254 -16.60 -14.90 -4.73
C ASP A 254 -15.49 -15.73 -4.06
N LEU A 255 -14.41 -16.03 -4.80
CA LEU A 255 -13.26 -16.76 -4.29
C LEU A 255 -12.39 -15.89 -3.38
N ASN A 256 -11.57 -16.52 -2.56
CA ASN A 256 -10.55 -15.82 -1.79
C ASN A 256 -9.49 -15.23 -2.70
N VAL A 257 -9.22 -13.93 -2.55
CA VAL A 257 -8.16 -13.22 -3.26
C VAL A 257 -6.92 -13.15 -2.39
N TRP A 258 -5.87 -13.83 -2.82
CA TRP A 258 -4.57 -13.84 -2.16
C TRP A 258 -3.61 -12.85 -2.82
N ARG A 259 -2.89 -12.11 -2.01
CA ARG A 259 -1.79 -11.23 -2.43
C ARG A 259 -0.48 -11.88 -2.05
N ILE A 260 0.31 -12.30 -3.04
CA ILE A 260 1.57 -13.02 -2.85
C ILE A 260 2.71 -12.19 -3.41
N SER A 261 3.63 -11.75 -2.54
CA SER A 261 4.82 -10.99 -2.96
C SER A 261 6.04 -11.88 -2.91
N VAL A 262 6.77 -11.95 -4.02
CA VAL A 262 7.96 -12.80 -4.19
C VAL A 262 9.10 -11.99 -4.85
N PRO A 263 10.35 -12.46 -4.80
CA PRO A 263 11.41 -11.93 -5.66
C PRO A 263 11.01 -12.05 -7.14
N THR A 264 11.31 -11.04 -7.96
CA THR A 264 10.92 -11.01 -9.38
C THR A 264 11.51 -12.15 -10.22
N THR A 265 12.55 -12.80 -9.72
CA THR A 265 13.20 -13.97 -10.34
C THR A 265 12.57 -15.30 -9.93
N SER A 266 11.67 -15.31 -8.95
CA SER A 266 11.01 -16.52 -8.47
C SER A 266 9.96 -17.00 -9.47
N LYS A 267 9.81 -18.32 -9.56
CA LYS A 267 8.70 -18.94 -10.28
C LYS A 267 7.66 -19.41 -9.28
N LEU A 268 6.45 -18.86 -9.38
CA LEU A 268 5.32 -19.29 -8.57
C LEU A 268 4.42 -20.16 -9.41
N GLU A 269 4.25 -21.42 -8.97
CA GLU A 269 3.36 -22.37 -9.66
C GLU A 269 1.94 -22.21 -9.12
N VAL A 270 1.10 -21.56 -9.92
CA VAL A 270 -0.29 -21.21 -9.53
C VAL A 270 -1.32 -22.22 -10.05
N GLY A 271 -0.89 -23.23 -10.82
CA GLY A 271 -1.81 -24.24 -11.41
C GLY A 271 -2.77 -23.61 -12.42
N GLU A 272 -4.02 -24.10 -12.43
CA GLU A 272 -5.12 -23.64 -13.31
C GLU A 272 -5.94 -22.51 -12.67
N GLU A 273 -5.54 -21.99 -11.51
CA GLU A 273 -6.23 -20.93 -10.80
C GLU A 273 -6.12 -19.61 -11.55
N SER A 274 -7.14 -18.75 -11.43
CA SER A 274 -7.10 -17.40 -11.98
C SER A 274 -6.08 -16.56 -11.24
N PHE A 275 -5.21 -15.89 -11.97
CA PHE A 275 -4.15 -15.08 -11.43
C PHE A 275 -3.89 -13.81 -12.24
N LEU A 276 -3.24 -12.86 -11.61
CA LEU A 276 -2.67 -11.67 -12.24
C LEU A 276 -1.27 -11.45 -11.66
N ILE A 277 -0.30 -11.15 -12.50
CA ILE A 277 1.09 -10.90 -12.11
C ILE A 277 1.39 -9.41 -12.33
N ASP A 278 1.83 -8.73 -11.27
CA ASP A 278 2.21 -7.32 -11.29
C ASP A 278 3.66 -7.14 -10.80
N TRP A 279 4.13 -5.91 -10.74
CA TRP A 279 5.44 -5.52 -10.22
C TRP A 279 6.62 -6.22 -10.92
N GLY A 280 6.50 -6.42 -12.23
CA GLY A 280 7.58 -7.08 -12.99
C GLY A 280 7.81 -8.54 -12.61
N GLY A 281 6.78 -9.23 -12.13
CA GLY A 281 6.88 -10.61 -11.64
C GLY A 281 6.98 -10.72 -10.11
N GLY A 282 6.99 -9.59 -9.38
CA GLY A 282 7.18 -9.57 -7.92
C GLY A 282 5.90 -9.62 -7.10
N LEU A 283 4.73 -9.52 -7.73
CA LEU A 283 3.44 -9.59 -7.07
C LEU A 283 2.48 -10.46 -7.86
N TYR A 284 1.86 -11.43 -7.17
CA TYR A 284 0.79 -12.26 -7.70
C TYR A 284 -0.49 -11.97 -6.94
N TRP A 285 -1.57 -11.77 -7.69
CA TRP A 285 -2.93 -11.85 -7.22
C TRP A 285 -3.48 -13.20 -7.64
N LEU A 286 -3.99 -13.96 -6.71
CA LEU A 286 -4.42 -15.35 -6.93
C LEU A 286 -5.81 -15.56 -6.37
N ASN A 287 -6.73 -16.06 -7.17
CA ASN A 287 -8.04 -16.51 -6.72
C ASN A 287 -7.95 -17.99 -6.35
N SER A 288 -8.09 -18.32 -5.07
CA SER A 288 -7.87 -19.69 -4.60
C SER A 288 -8.68 -20.02 -3.37
N GLU A 289 -9.28 -21.20 -3.37
CA GLU A 289 -9.92 -21.80 -2.19
C GLU A 289 -8.99 -22.75 -1.43
N ARG A 290 -7.72 -22.85 -1.82
CA ARG A 290 -6.75 -23.65 -1.07
C ARG A 290 -6.64 -23.17 0.36
N PRO A 291 -6.40 -24.10 1.35
CA PRO A 291 -6.14 -23.71 2.72
C PRO A 291 -5.02 -22.67 2.82
N ALA A 292 -5.17 -21.69 3.71
CA ALA A 292 -4.20 -20.61 3.88
C ALA A 292 -2.76 -21.13 4.10
N LYS A 293 -2.60 -22.25 4.83
CA LYS A 293 -1.31 -22.90 5.06
C LYS A 293 -0.59 -23.30 3.76
N GLU A 294 -1.33 -23.76 2.76
CA GLU A 294 -0.76 -24.13 1.45
C GLU A 294 -0.28 -22.89 0.69
N ILE A 295 -1.09 -21.82 0.68
CA ILE A 295 -0.71 -20.54 0.08
C ILE A 295 0.52 -19.94 0.78
N PHE A 296 0.58 -19.99 2.12
CA PHE A 296 1.75 -19.52 2.86
C PHE A 296 3.00 -20.36 2.60
N ASN A 297 2.86 -21.67 2.42
CA ASN A 297 3.97 -22.55 2.04
C ASN A 297 4.46 -22.22 0.63
N LEU A 298 3.55 -22.11 -0.34
CA LEU A 298 3.85 -21.73 -1.71
C LEU A 298 4.64 -20.41 -1.77
N ALA A 299 4.17 -19.38 -1.05
CA ALA A 299 4.85 -18.10 -0.99
C ALA A 299 6.25 -18.20 -0.35
N ARG A 300 6.38 -18.95 0.75
CA ARG A 300 7.65 -19.13 1.46
C ARG A 300 8.67 -19.90 0.61
N GLU A 301 8.26 -20.95 -0.07
CA GLU A 301 9.14 -21.73 -0.97
C GLU A 301 9.65 -20.88 -2.13
N ALA A 302 8.84 -19.94 -2.62
CA ALA A 302 9.25 -18.94 -3.59
C ALA A 302 10.09 -17.78 -3.01
N GLY A 303 10.43 -17.82 -1.71
CA GLY A 303 11.19 -16.78 -1.02
C GLY A 303 10.41 -15.52 -0.69
N GLY A 304 9.09 -15.60 -0.65
CA GLY A 304 8.18 -14.49 -0.46
C GLY A 304 7.24 -14.60 0.73
N SER A 305 6.16 -13.86 0.66
CA SER A 305 5.10 -13.84 1.67
C SER A 305 3.72 -13.66 1.04
N ALA A 306 2.69 -14.19 1.68
CA ALA A 306 1.31 -14.06 1.26
C ALA A 306 0.44 -13.42 2.34
N MET A 307 -0.66 -12.81 1.90
CA MET A 307 -1.74 -12.37 2.77
C MET A 307 -3.08 -12.59 2.08
N LEU A 308 -4.11 -12.90 2.86
CA LEU A 308 -5.47 -12.85 2.37
C LEU A 308 -5.84 -11.38 2.16
N PHE A 309 -6.08 -11.02 0.92
CA PHE A 309 -6.43 -9.66 0.54
C PHE A 309 -7.94 -9.41 0.66
N ARG A 310 -8.74 -10.34 0.14
CA ARG A 310 -10.22 -10.31 0.22
C ARG A 310 -10.74 -11.73 0.32
N GLY A 311 -11.81 -11.92 1.08
CA GLY A 311 -12.42 -13.23 1.31
C GLY A 311 -12.50 -13.57 2.79
N VAL A 312 -12.78 -14.83 3.10
CA VAL A 312 -12.96 -15.31 4.45
C VAL A 312 -12.25 -16.67 4.61
N VAL A 313 -11.40 -16.78 5.60
CA VAL A 313 -10.86 -18.06 6.07
C VAL A 313 -11.15 -18.19 7.55
N GLN A 314 -11.77 -19.31 7.94
CA GLN A 314 -12.14 -19.56 9.34
C GLN A 314 -10.93 -20.02 10.14
N ASP A 315 -10.74 -19.47 11.34
CA ASP A 315 -9.73 -19.87 12.34
C ASP A 315 -8.29 -19.99 11.82
N GLN A 316 -7.94 -19.21 10.81
CA GLN A 316 -6.60 -19.21 10.22
C GLN A 316 -5.96 -17.81 10.30
N GLU A 317 -4.65 -17.75 10.11
CA GLU A 317 -3.96 -16.48 9.93
C GLU A 317 -4.28 -15.88 8.55
N LEU A 318 -4.37 -14.55 8.48
CA LEU A 318 -4.63 -13.80 7.25
C LEU A 318 -3.34 -13.28 6.62
N PHE A 319 -2.28 -13.20 7.39
CA PHE A 319 -0.95 -12.79 6.96
C PHE A 319 0.03 -13.93 7.12
N GLN A 320 1.09 -13.93 6.29
CA GLN A 320 2.19 -14.88 6.41
C GLN A 320 2.61 -15.03 7.88
N PRO A 321 2.58 -16.24 8.45
CA PRO A 321 3.03 -16.46 9.82
C PRO A 321 4.47 -15.99 10.03
N LEU A 322 4.70 -15.22 11.09
CA LEU A 322 6.01 -14.69 11.43
C LEU A 322 6.92 -15.79 12.00
N SER A 323 8.20 -15.73 11.66
CA SER A 323 9.22 -16.52 12.36
C SER A 323 9.27 -16.13 13.85
N LYS A 324 9.77 -17.01 14.72
CA LYS A 324 9.88 -16.74 16.17
C LYS A 324 10.62 -15.42 16.46
N GLY A 325 11.68 -15.14 15.73
CA GLY A 325 12.46 -13.90 15.89
C GLY A 325 11.66 -12.67 15.49
N LEU A 326 10.99 -12.69 14.31
CA LEU A 326 10.15 -11.59 13.87
C LEU A 326 8.95 -11.37 14.78
N LEU A 327 8.30 -12.43 15.27
CA LEU A 327 7.20 -12.32 16.23
C LEU A 327 7.65 -11.65 17.55
N SER A 328 8.84 -11.98 18.03
CA SER A 328 9.42 -11.34 19.22
C SER A 328 9.64 -9.85 19.01
N LEU A 329 10.18 -9.45 17.83
CA LEU A 329 10.35 -8.04 17.47
C LEU A 329 9.01 -7.32 17.36
N HIS A 330 8.00 -7.90 16.72
CA HIS A 330 6.65 -7.32 16.63
C HIS A 330 6.03 -7.12 18.01
N LYS A 331 6.13 -8.11 18.90
CA LYS A 331 5.67 -8.00 20.31
C LYS A 331 6.41 -6.88 21.05
N GLY A 332 7.72 -6.77 20.85
CA GLY A 332 8.53 -5.69 21.43
C GLY A 332 8.07 -4.31 20.96
N LEU A 333 7.86 -4.13 19.66
CA LEU A 333 7.34 -2.88 19.08
C LEU A 333 5.93 -2.57 19.61
N LYS A 334 5.02 -3.57 19.60
CA LYS A 334 3.67 -3.41 20.16
C LYS A 334 3.72 -2.94 21.60
N LYS A 335 4.53 -3.60 22.44
CA LYS A 335 4.71 -3.23 23.85
C LYS A 335 5.28 -1.82 24.03
N ALA A 336 6.19 -1.39 23.18
CA ALA A 336 6.78 -0.06 23.25
C ALA A 336 5.79 1.05 22.87
N PHE A 337 4.96 0.83 21.84
CA PHE A 337 4.03 1.83 21.35
C PHE A 337 2.65 1.74 22.00
N ASP A 338 2.18 0.55 22.31
CA ASP A 338 0.86 0.27 22.87
C ASP A 338 0.95 -0.83 23.96
N PRO A 339 1.49 -0.51 25.13
CA PRO A 339 1.69 -1.50 26.21
C PRO A 339 0.39 -2.09 26.76
N HIS A 340 -0.73 -1.39 26.60
CA HIS A 340 -2.05 -1.84 27.04
C HIS A 340 -2.79 -2.66 25.99
N GLY A 341 -2.26 -2.76 24.75
CA GLY A 341 -2.87 -3.54 23.67
C GLY A 341 -4.23 -3.01 23.19
N ILE A 342 -4.47 -1.70 23.34
CA ILE A 342 -5.77 -1.09 23.02
C ILE A 342 -5.95 -0.70 21.55
N LEU A 343 -4.84 -0.47 20.81
CA LEU A 343 -4.90 0.03 19.45
C LEU A 343 -5.07 -1.11 18.43
N ASN A 344 -6.22 -1.21 17.79
CA ASN A 344 -6.56 -2.22 16.77
C ASN A 344 -6.03 -3.63 17.14
N PRO A 345 -6.31 -4.18 18.32
CA PRO A 345 -5.77 -5.46 18.75
C PRO A 345 -6.18 -6.59 17.79
N GLY A 346 -5.26 -7.49 17.49
CA GLY A 346 -5.49 -8.62 16.61
C GLY A 346 -5.66 -8.29 15.13
N LYS A 347 -5.57 -7.03 14.70
CA LYS A 347 -5.85 -6.59 13.32
C LYS A 347 -4.99 -7.32 12.28
N MET A 348 -3.72 -7.53 12.56
CA MET A 348 -2.79 -8.25 11.67
C MET A 348 -2.65 -9.71 12.09
N TYR A 349 -2.24 -9.94 13.31
CA TYR A 349 -2.02 -11.24 13.90
C TYR A 349 -2.84 -11.36 15.18
N ALA A 350 -3.50 -12.48 15.40
CA ALA A 350 -4.37 -12.70 16.57
C ALA A 350 -3.65 -12.48 17.91
N SER A 351 -2.34 -12.66 17.92
CA SER A 351 -1.49 -12.53 19.12
C SER A 351 -0.89 -11.15 19.38
N LEU A 352 -1.27 -10.12 18.56
CA LEU A 352 -0.70 -8.77 18.64
C LEU A 352 -1.76 -7.68 18.83
#